data_b803fdf13fa62c02f522fd696c293eb0
#
_entry.id   b803fdf13fa62c02f522fd696c293eb0
#
_cell.length_a   1.000
_cell.length_b   1.000
_cell.length_c   1.000
_cell.angle_alpha   90.00
_cell.angle_beta   90.00
_cell.angle_gamma   90.00
#
_symmetry.space_group_name_H-M   'P 1'
#
loop_
_entity.id
_entity.type
_entity.pdbx_description
1 polymer ?
#
loop_
_entity_poly.entity_id
_entity_poly.type
_entity_poly.pdbx_seq_one_letter_code
_entity_poly.pdbx_strand_id
1 'polypeptide(L)'
;QCYARNYSGNNLKKIASGPNIDDYKWMETCMQKIPAHMMWGISLHYYTIPTGDWGKKGSATSFDENEYFDTMKRCLYMEELLNRHEAIMNKYDPQKKVSLVVDEWGIWTDVEPGTNPGFLYQQNSMRDALVAGTTLNIFNNHSDRVRMANLAQAINVLQSLVLTNKEKMLL
;
A
#
# COMPACT_ATOMS: atom_id res chain seq x y z
N GLN A 1 15.34 -16.95 -1.86
CA GLN A 1 15.27 -18.25 -1.17
C GLN A 1 16.48 -18.55 -0.29
N CYS A 2 17.64 -17.97 -0.53
CA CYS A 2 18.85 -18.23 0.27
C CYS A 2 18.67 -17.94 1.77
N TYR A 3 17.84 -16.95 2.10
CA TYR A 3 17.60 -16.49 3.47
C TYR A 3 16.32 -17.03 4.11
N ALA A 4 15.42 -17.60 3.32
CA ALA A 4 14.13 -18.11 3.79
C ALA A 4 14.15 -19.65 3.87
N ARG A 5 15.14 -20.20 4.54
CA ARG A 5 15.17 -21.64 4.80
C ARG A 5 14.25 -21.99 5.95
N ASN A 6 13.54 -23.11 5.82
CA ASN A 6 12.73 -23.65 6.90
C ASN A 6 13.65 -24.33 7.92
N TYR A 7 14.26 -23.54 8.79
CA TYR A 7 14.91 -24.10 9.98
C TYR A 7 13.81 -24.44 10.99
N SER A 8 13.95 -25.54 11.67
CA SER A 8 13.02 -25.97 12.73
C SER A 8 11.59 -26.25 12.29
N GLY A 9 11.37 -26.62 11.02
CA GLY A 9 10.05 -26.97 10.52
C GLY A 9 9.09 -25.78 10.26
N ASN A 10 9.56 -24.55 10.33
CA ASN A 10 8.74 -23.36 10.09
C ASN A 10 8.27 -23.26 8.62
N ASN A 11 6.97 -23.16 8.41
CA ASN A 11 6.37 -22.90 7.12
C ASN A 11 6.20 -21.39 6.90
N LEU A 12 7.27 -20.71 6.48
CA LEU A 12 7.22 -19.28 6.17
C LEU A 12 6.43 -19.03 4.88
N LYS A 13 5.48 -18.11 4.95
CA LYS A 13 4.79 -17.57 3.78
C LYS A 13 5.73 -16.61 3.07
N LYS A 14 6.18 -16.95 1.88
CA LYS A 14 7.12 -16.14 1.09
C LYS A 14 6.35 -15.20 0.19
N ILE A 15 6.67 -13.91 0.26
CA ILE A 15 6.09 -12.88 -0.61
C ILE A 15 7.18 -12.46 -1.60
N ALA A 16 6.87 -12.55 -2.89
CA ALA A 16 7.75 -12.07 -3.94
C ALA A 16 7.67 -10.54 -4.02
N SER A 17 8.79 -9.89 -4.31
CA SER A 17 8.81 -8.46 -4.61
C SER A 17 8.02 -8.19 -5.89
N GLY A 18 6.89 -7.55 -5.75
CA GLY A 18 5.95 -7.25 -6.81
C GLY A 18 6.12 -5.85 -7.40
N PRO A 19 5.15 -5.41 -8.20
CA PRO A 19 5.18 -4.12 -8.88
C PRO A 19 5.01 -2.95 -7.92
N ASN A 20 5.54 -1.80 -8.34
CA ASN A 20 5.14 -0.50 -7.83
C ASN A 20 4.07 0.08 -8.76
N ILE A 21 2.94 0.48 -8.17
CA ILE A 21 1.80 1.10 -8.88
C ILE A 21 1.36 0.25 -10.09
N ASP A 22 1.51 0.76 -11.29
CA ASP A 22 1.01 0.20 -12.56
C ASP A 22 2.08 -0.51 -13.40
N ASP A 23 3.17 -0.98 -12.79
CA ASP A 23 4.13 -1.82 -13.51
C ASP A 23 3.55 -3.22 -13.78
N TYR A 24 2.55 -3.26 -14.66
CA TYR A 24 1.88 -4.50 -15.07
C TYR A 24 2.84 -5.48 -15.75
N LYS A 25 3.90 -4.97 -16.39
CA LYS A 25 4.92 -5.81 -17.00
C LYS A 25 5.72 -6.58 -15.95
N TRP A 26 6.03 -5.91 -14.83
CA TRP A 26 6.70 -6.58 -13.71
C TRP A 26 5.81 -7.67 -13.12
N MET A 27 4.53 -7.37 -12.88
CA MET A 27 3.55 -8.37 -12.39
C MET A 27 3.51 -9.57 -13.34
N GLU A 28 3.34 -9.34 -14.63
CA GLU A 28 3.28 -10.43 -15.62
C GLU A 28 4.57 -11.24 -15.64
N THR A 29 5.73 -10.58 -15.62
CA THR A 29 7.03 -11.25 -15.59
C THR A 29 7.19 -12.13 -14.35
N CYS A 30 6.83 -11.63 -13.19
CA CYS A 30 6.89 -12.41 -11.95
C CYS A 30 5.97 -13.63 -12.01
N MET A 31 4.73 -13.45 -12.44
CA MET A 31 3.77 -14.56 -12.55
C MET A 31 4.18 -15.60 -13.56
N GLN A 32 4.90 -15.23 -14.64
CA GLN A 32 5.45 -16.15 -15.63
C GLN A 32 6.68 -16.92 -15.13
N LYS A 33 7.55 -16.24 -14.38
CA LYS A 33 8.91 -16.76 -14.09
C LYS A 33 9.01 -17.42 -12.73
N ILE A 34 8.16 -17.07 -11.78
CA ILE A 34 8.19 -17.62 -10.42
C ILE A 34 7.10 -18.69 -10.30
N PRO A 35 7.46 -19.97 -10.11
CA PRO A 35 6.46 -21.02 -9.88
C PRO A 35 5.58 -20.71 -8.67
N ALA A 36 4.26 -20.90 -8.79
CA ALA A 36 3.28 -20.56 -7.75
C ALA A 36 3.57 -21.23 -6.39
N HIS A 37 4.17 -22.44 -6.37
CA HIS A 37 4.53 -23.12 -5.13
C HIS A 37 5.71 -22.48 -4.38
N MET A 38 6.44 -21.55 -5.02
CA MET A 38 7.60 -20.86 -4.44
C MET A 38 7.22 -19.56 -3.73
N MET A 39 6.00 -19.05 -3.94
CA MET A 39 5.52 -17.83 -3.32
C MET A 39 4.09 -18.03 -2.79
N TRP A 40 3.83 -17.53 -1.60
CA TRP A 40 2.49 -17.43 -1.06
C TRP A 40 1.76 -16.21 -1.60
N GLY A 41 2.49 -15.15 -1.90
CA GLY A 41 1.95 -13.91 -2.41
C GLY A 41 2.98 -13.11 -3.20
N ILE A 42 2.51 -12.05 -3.83
CA ILE A 42 3.30 -11.05 -4.53
C ILE A 42 2.89 -9.67 -4.03
N SER A 43 3.86 -8.77 -3.80
CA SER A 43 3.59 -7.45 -3.23
C SER A 43 3.07 -6.46 -4.27
N LEU A 44 2.38 -5.42 -3.79
CA LEU A 44 1.97 -4.24 -4.54
C LEU A 44 2.08 -3.02 -3.64
N HIS A 45 2.65 -1.92 -4.15
CA HIS A 45 2.72 -0.65 -3.45
C HIS A 45 1.92 0.42 -4.20
N TYR A 46 1.13 1.19 -3.46
CA TYR A 46 0.50 2.40 -3.96
C TYR A 46 0.27 3.42 -2.85
N TYR A 47 0.77 4.62 -3.05
CA TYR A 47 0.48 5.76 -2.19
C TYR A 47 -0.43 6.77 -2.88
N THR A 48 -1.48 7.19 -2.19
CA THR A 48 -2.32 8.30 -2.62
C THR A 48 -1.56 9.61 -2.37
N ILE A 49 -1.10 10.24 -3.44
CA ILE A 49 -0.44 11.55 -3.39
C ILE A 49 -1.49 12.63 -3.66
N PRO A 50 -1.79 13.54 -2.72
CA PRO A 50 -2.87 14.52 -2.88
C PRO A 50 -2.82 15.32 -4.18
N THR A 51 -1.66 15.82 -4.55
CA THR A 51 -1.47 16.58 -5.79
C THR A 51 -1.28 15.71 -7.03
N GLY A 52 -0.90 14.43 -6.84
CA GLY A 52 -0.45 13.54 -7.91
C GLY A 52 0.98 13.81 -8.37
N ASP A 53 1.67 14.77 -7.77
CA ASP A 53 3.07 15.09 -8.04
C ASP A 53 3.95 14.56 -6.91
N TRP A 54 4.85 13.66 -7.25
CA TRP A 54 5.77 13.06 -6.29
C TRP A 54 6.77 14.08 -5.71
N GLY A 55 7.11 15.12 -6.45
CA GLY A 55 8.02 16.19 -6.03
C GLY A 55 7.36 17.23 -5.11
N LYS A 56 6.01 17.34 -5.16
CA LYS A 56 5.21 18.28 -4.37
C LYS A 56 3.91 17.63 -3.96
N LYS A 57 3.94 16.85 -2.90
CA LYS A 57 2.81 15.98 -2.51
C LYS A 57 1.61 16.72 -1.93
N GLY A 58 1.83 17.92 -1.42
CA GLY A 58 0.80 18.75 -0.77
C GLY A 58 0.83 18.63 0.76
N SER A 59 0.20 19.60 1.42
CA SER A 59 0.15 19.67 2.88
C SER A 59 -0.76 18.60 3.47
N ALA A 60 -0.39 18.06 4.63
CA ALA A 60 -1.23 17.16 5.40
C ALA A 60 -2.44 17.87 6.02
N THR A 61 -2.31 19.14 6.38
CA THR A 61 -3.31 19.87 7.19
C THR A 61 -3.84 21.15 6.53
N SER A 62 -3.12 21.69 5.54
CA SER A 62 -3.52 22.93 4.84
C SER A 62 -3.84 22.61 3.38
N PHE A 63 -5.09 22.34 3.10
CA PHE A 63 -5.62 22.01 1.77
C PHE A 63 -7.00 22.60 1.60
N ASP A 64 -7.36 22.92 0.37
CA ASP A 64 -8.70 23.40 0.01
C ASP A 64 -9.65 22.25 -0.37
N GLU A 65 -10.89 22.61 -0.71
CA GLU A 65 -11.93 21.65 -1.10
C GLU A 65 -11.57 20.88 -2.39
N ASN A 66 -10.90 21.54 -3.34
CA ASN A 66 -10.49 20.87 -4.59
C ASN A 66 -9.42 19.84 -4.32
N GLU A 67 -8.39 20.19 -3.53
CA GLU A 67 -7.34 19.25 -3.13
C GLU A 67 -7.91 18.06 -2.33
N TYR A 68 -8.93 18.31 -1.49
CA TYR A 68 -9.64 17.26 -0.79
C TYR A 68 -10.30 16.27 -1.76
N PHE A 69 -11.12 16.77 -2.69
CA PHE A 69 -11.81 15.92 -3.65
C PHE A 69 -10.85 15.22 -4.63
N ASP A 70 -9.82 15.91 -5.08
CA ASP A 70 -8.77 15.30 -5.92
C ASP A 70 -8.04 14.17 -5.18
N THR A 71 -7.78 14.34 -3.90
CA THR A 71 -7.20 13.26 -3.06
C THR A 71 -8.13 12.05 -3.00
N MET A 72 -9.42 12.27 -2.73
CA MET A 72 -10.42 11.19 -2.70
C MET A 72 -10.54 10.48 -4.05
N LYS A 73 -10.52 11.22 -5.15
CA LYS A 73 -10.53 10.66 -6.50
C LYS A 73 -9.28 9.82 -6.79
N ARG A 74 -8.10 10.28 -6.33
CA ARG A 74 -6.85 9.54 -6.51
C ARG A 74 -6.82 8.25 -5.70
N CYS A 75 -7.41 8.21 -4.51
CA CYS A 75 -7.44 6.97 -3.74
C CYS A 75 -8.29 5.88 -4.43
N LEU A 76 -9.30 6.24 -5.22
CA LEU A 76 -10.10 5.29 -6.01
C LEU A 76 -9.29 4.60 -7.13
N TYR A 77 -8.14 5.13 -7.49
CA TYR A 77 -7.25 4.49 -8.47
C TYR A 77 -6.76 3.11 -7.99
N MET A 78 -6.77 2.86 -6.68
CA MET A 78 -6.48 1.52 -6.12
C MET A 78 -7.40 0.44 -6.71
N GLU A 79 -8.68 0.75 -6.96
CA GLU A 79 -9.63 -0.18 -7.59
C GLU A 79 -9.17 -0.60 -9.00
N GLU A 80 -8.73 0.37 -9.81
CA GLU A 80 -8.20 0.08 -11.15
C GLU A 80 -6.93 -0.76 -11.08
N LEU A 81 -6.01 -0.41 -10.16
CA LEU A 81 -4.76 -1.14 -9.98
C LEU A 81 -5.03 -2.61 -9.63
N LEU A 82 -5.91 -2.86 -8.66
CA LEU A 82 -6.25 -4.22 -8.27
C LEU A 82 -6.88 -5.00 -9.42
N ASN A 83 -7.89 -4.43 -10.08
CA ASN A 83 -8.55 -5.08 -11.22
C ASN A 83 -7.55 -5.49 -12.31
N ARG A 84 -6.61 -4.62 -12.66
CA ARG A 84 -5.63 -4.88 -13.72
C ARG A 84 -4.56 -5.87 -13.30
N HIS A 85 -4.02 -5.77 -12.09
CA HIS A 85 -3.06 -6.74 -11.56
C HIS A 85 -3.71 -8.12 -11.39
N GLU A 86 -4.93 -8.18 -10.86
CA GLU A 86 -5.67 -9.43 -10.72
C GLU A 86 -5.99 -10.11 -12.06
N ALA A 87 -6.31 -9.33 -13.08
CA ALA A 87 -6.51 -9.87 -14.43
C ALA A 87 -5.25 -10.58 -14.95
N ILE A 88 -4.07 -9.99 -14.70
CA ILE A 88 -2.79 -10.63 -15.02
C ILE A 88 -2.58 -11.89 -14.17
N MET A 89 -2.77 -11.79 -12.86
CA MET A 89 -2.60 -12.92 -11.95
C MET A 89 -3.54 -14.07 -12.32
N ASN A 90 -4.80 -13.80 -12.67
CA ASN A 90 -5.80 -14.80 -13.03
C ASN A 90 -5.43 -15.57 -14.31
N LYS A 91 -4.68 -14.95 -15.23
CA LYS A 91 -4.15 -15.61 -16.43
C LYS A 91 -3.17 -16.73 -16.09
N TYR A 92 -2.37 -16.58 -15.04
CA TYR A 92 -1.31 -17.53 -14.65
C TYR A 92 -1.68 -18.39 -13.44
N ASP A 93 -2.59 -17.89 -12.61
CA ASP A 93 -3.07 -18.55 -11.39
C ASP A 93 -4.60 -18.39 -11.25
N PRO A 94 -5.39 -19.05 -12.13
CA PRO A 94 -6.86 -18.94 -12.10
C PRO A 94 -7.49 -19.51 -10.83
N GLN A 95 -6.75 -20.33 -10.07
CA GLN A 95 -7.22 -20.89 -8.80
C GLN A 95 -6.94 -19.97 -7.60
N LYS A 96 -6.39 -18.77 -7.85
CA LYS A 96 -6.10 -17.76 -6.83
C LYS A 96 -5.26 -18.29 -5.65
N LYS A 97 -4.28 -19.15 -5.92
CA LYS A 97 -3.38 -19.70 -4.91
C LYS A 97 -2.35 -18.67 -4.43
N VAL A 98 -1.88 -17.81 -5.33
CA VAL A 98 -0.95 -16.73 -5.03
C VAL A 98 -1.75 -15.51 -4.58
N SER A 99 -1.50 -15.05 -3.36
CA SER A 99 -2.15 -13.87 -2.82
C SER A 99 -1.58 -12.59 -3.42
N LEU A 100 -2.40 -11.55 -3.59
CA LEU A 100 -1.92 -10.19 -3.76
C LEU A 100 -1.77 -9.58 -2.35
N VAL A 101 -0.61 -9.02 -2.10
CA VAL A 101 -0.24 -8.42 -0.81
C VAL A 101 0.04 -6.95 -1.02
N VAL A 102 -0.87 -6.08 -0.60
CA VAL A 102 -0.65 -4.64 -0.66
C VAL A 102 0.11 -4.23 0.60
N ASP A 103 1.41 -4.48 0.60
CA ASP A 103 2.26 -4.35 1.80
C ASP A 103 2.78 -2.94 2.07
N GLU A 104 2.56 -2.00 1.13
CA GLU A 104 2.71 -0.57 1.36
C GLU A 104 1.56 0.21 0.70
N TRP A 105 0.78 0.93 1.50
CA TRP A 105 -0.29 1.80 1.02
C TRP A 105 -0.60 2.88 2.05
N GLY A 106 -1.33 3.90 1.63
CA GLY A 106 -1.77 5.01 2.46
C GLY A 106 -1.70 6.34 1.71
N ILE A 107 -1.96 7.43 2.41
CA ILE A 107 -1.72 8.77 1.90
C ILE A 107 -0.30 9.21 2.23
N TRP A 108 0.35 9.86 1.28
CA TRP A 108 1.69 10.43 1.48
C TRP A 108 1.67 11.91 1.13
N THR A 109 1.90 12.76 2.11
CA THR A 109 1.99 14.22 1.98
C THR A 109 3.43 14.72 2.10
N ASP A 110 3.65 16.00 1.90
CA ASP A 110 4.89 16.63 2.31
C ASP A 110 5.03 16.51 3.84
N VAL A 111 6.27 16.45 4.33
CA VAL A 111 6.52 16.37 5.78
C VAL A 111 6.08 17.64 6.48
N GLU A 112 5.68 17.52 7.75
CA GLU A 112 5.30 18.68 8.54
C GLU A 112 6.46 19.68 8.66
N PRO A 113 6.19 20.99 8.45
CA PRO A 113 7.19 22.02 8.59
C PRO A 113 7.87 22.01 9.96
N GLY A 114 9.20 22.19 9.98
CA GLY A 114 9.99 22.18 11.21
C GLY A 114 10.36 20.79 11.74
N THR A 115 9.95 19.72 11.07
CA THR A 115 10.37 18.35 11.40
C THR A 115 11.56 17.91 10.54
N ASN A 116 12.25 16.86 10.96
CA ASN A 116 13.31 16.26 10.15
C ASN A 116 12.69 15.53 8.94
N PRO A 117 12.98 15.96 7.70
CA PRO A 117 12.36 15.38 6.52
C PRO A 117 12.67 13.88 6.31
N GLY A 118 13.79 13.40 6.85
CA GLY A 118 14.14 11.97 6.78
C GLY A 118 13.24 11.06 7.63
N PHE A 119 12.47 11.62 8.56
CA PHE A 119 11.54 10.86 9.40
C PHE A 119 10.14 10.74 8.80
N LEU A 120 9.87 11.44 7.71
CA LEU A 120 8.60 11.37 6.97
C LEU A 120 7.36 11.59 7.86
N TYR A 121 7.46 12.48 8.86
CA TYR A 121 6.35 12.77 9.74
C TYR A 121 5.32 13.64 9.02
N GLN A 122 4.07 13.22 9.03
CA GLN A 122 2.91 13.99 8.61
C GLN A 122 1.81 13.91 9.66
N GLN A 123 1.03 14.98 9.80
CA GLN A 123 -0.12 15.00 10.70
C GLN A 123 -1.32 14.37 10.01
N ASN A 124 -1.94 13.38 10.64
CA ASN A 124 -3.19 12.80 10.12
C ASN A 124 -4.37 13.77 10.26
N SER A 125 -5.28 13.72 9.30
CA SER A 125 -6.51 14.48 9.28
C SER A 125 -7.71 13.58 8.96
N MET A 126 -8.93 14.13 9.01
CA MET A 126 -10.14 13.39 8.61
C MET A 126 -10.07 12.96 7.13
N ARG A 127 -9.42 13.75 6.26
CA ARG A 127 -9.17 13.36 4.86
C ARG A 127 -8.43 12.03 4.78
N ASP A 128 -7.39 11.85 5.60
CA ASP A 128 -6.56 10.66 5.59
C ASP A 128 -7.32 9.44 6.12
N ALA A 129 -8.17 9.63 7.14
CA ALA A 129 -9.06 8.60 7.65
C ALA A 129 -10.05 8.12 6.57
N LEU A 130 -10.62 9.06 5.78
CA LEU A 130 -11.54 8.72 4.70
C LEU A 130 -10.83 8.04 3.53
N VAL A 131 -9.61 8.45 3.19
CA VAL A 131 -8.75 7.73 2.21
C VAL A 131 -8.51 6.30 2.69
N ALA A 132 -8.13 6.12 3.96
CA ALA A 132 -7.91 4.79 4.51
C ALA A 132 -9.18 3.93 4.50
N GLY A 133 -10.31 4.47 4.95
CA GLY A 133 -11.60 3.76 4.94
C GLY A 133 -12.06 3.37 3.54
N THR A 134 -11.90 4.26 2.56
CA THR A 134 -12.22 3.97 1.15
C THR A 134 -11.33 2.88 0.59
N THR A 135 -10.02 2.96 0.83
CA THR A 135 -9.05 1.96 0.38
C THR A 135 -9.30 0.59 1.02
N LEU A 136 -9.62 0.55 2.32
CA LEU A 136 -9.99 -0.69 3.01
C LEU A 136 -11.27 -1.33 2.44
N ASN A 137 -12.26 -0.53 2.06
CA ASN A 137 -13.46 -1.04 1.38
C ASN A 137 -13.10 -1.69 0.03
N ILE A 138 -12.21 -1.06 -0.74
CA ILE A 138 -11.70 -1.64 -1.98
C ILE A 138 -11.03 -2.99 -1.70
N PHE A 139 -10.11 -3.07 -0.73
CA PHE A 139 -9.46 -4.35 -0.37
C PHE A 139 -10.46 -5.44 0.02
N ASN A 140 -11.49 -5.09 0.79
CA ASN A 140 -12.54 -6.03 1.18
C ASN A 140 -13.31 -6.58 -0.03
N ASN A 141 -13.57 -5.75 -1.05
CA ASN A 141 -14.22 -6.18 -2.29
C ASN A 141 -13.32 -7.14 -3.11
N HIS A 142 -12.00 -7.07 -2.93
CA HIS A 142 -11.00 -7.91 -3.58
C HIS A 142 -10.43 -9.00 -2.67
N SER A 143 -11.10 -9.33 -1.56
CA SER A 143 -10.57 -10.23 -0.50
C SER A 143 -10.31 -11.66 -0.95
N ASP A 144 -10.80 -12.08 -2.09
CA ASP A 144 -10.50 -13.38 -2.70
C ASP A 144 -9.06 -13.45 -3.25
N ARG A 145 -8.45 -12.32 -3.55
CA ARG A 145 -7.06 -12.20 -4.02
C ARG A 145 -6.19 -11.37 -3.07
N VAL A 146 -6.68 -10.23 -2.58
CA VAL A 146 -5.99 -9.39 -1.60
C VAL A 146 -6.16 -10.01 -0.21
N ARG A 147 -5.10 -10.64 0.30
CA ARG A 147 -5.14 -11.36 1.59
C ARG A 147 -4.31 -10.72 2.69
N MET A 148 -3.60 -9.66 2.37
CA MET A 148 -2.84 -8.86 3.32
C MET A 148 -2.73 -7.43 2.80
N ALA A 149 -2.91 -6.46 3.67
CA ALA A 149 -2.69 -5.05 3.39
C ALA A 149 -2.06 -4.38 4.62
N ASN A 150 -0.93 -3.72 4.43
CA ASN A 150 -0.15 -3.12 5.51
C ASN A 150 -0.08 -1.61 5.31
N LEU A 151 -0.79 -0.87 6.16
CA LEU A 151 -0.72 0.58 6.16
C LEU A 151 0.70 1.05 6.51
N ALA A 152 1.20 1.99 5.79
CA ALA A 152 2.50 2.59 6.06
C ALA A 152 2.32 3.93 6.80
N GLN A 153 2.71 4.01 8.11
CA GLN A 153 3.30 2.94 8.92
C GLN A 153 2.62 2.90 10.30
N ALA A 154 3.20 2.20 11.27
CA ALA A 154 2.57 2.02 12.56
C ALA A 154 2.61 3.29 13.43
N ILE A 155 3.79 3.95 13.56
CA ILE A 155 4.01 5.04 14.53
C ILE A 155 4.78 6.19 13.89
N ASN A 156 4.23 7.39 13.91
CA ASN A 156 4.86 8.68 13.56
C ASN A 156 5.46 8.80 12.16
N VAL A 157 5.21 7.88 11.25
CA VAL A 157 5.77 7.86 9.91
C VAL A 157 4.66 7.72 8.88
N LEU A 158 4.62 8.62 7.91
CA LEU A 158 3.59 8.64 6.86
C LEU A 158 2.18 8.67 7.47
N GLN A 159 1.21 7.96 6.90
CA GLN A 159 -0.12 7.80 7.49
C GLN A 159 -0.07 6.79 8.64
N SER A 160 0.48 7.20 9.78
CA SER A 160 0.63 6.30 10.92
C SER A 160 -0.70 6.01 11.61
N LEU A 161 -0.80 4.81 12.19
CA LEU A 161 -1.94 4.44 13.04
C LEU A 161 -1.89 5.15 14.40
N VAL A 162 -0.70 5.42 14.88
CA VAL A 162 -0.45 6.01 16.19
C VAL A 162 0.47 7.21 16.05
N LEU A 163 0.04 8.35 16.55
CA LEU A 163 0.88 9.53 16.72
C LEU A 163 1.29 9.67 18.19
N THR A 164 2.56 9.87 18.44
CA THR A 164 3.09 10.04 19.77
C THR A 164 3.87 11.36 19.90
N ASN A 165 3.74 12.00 21.05
CA ASN A 165 4.56 13.14 21.41
C ASN A 165 4.95 12.99 22.89
N LYS A 166 6.17 12.54 23.16
CA LYS A 166 6.66 12.19 24.51
C LYS A 166 5.72 11.17 25.19
N GLU A 167 5.06 11.56 26.27
CA GLU A 167 4.14 10.71 27.04
C GLU A 167 2.71 10.67 26.49
N LYS A 168 2.40 11.45 25.44
CA LYS A 168 1.07 11.49 24.83
C LYS A 168 1.00 10.58 23.62
N MET A 169 -0.11 9.89 23.49
CA MET A 169 -0.42 9.03 22.35
C MET A 169 -1.82 9.39 21.84
N LEU A 170 -1.95 9.46 20.52
CA LEU A 170 -3.21 9.63 19.81
C LEU A 170 -3.38 8.43 18.85
N LEU A 171 -4.58 7.88 18.81
CA LEU A 171 -4.99 6.80 17.90
C LEU A 171 -5.87 7.36 16.79
#